data_0a24edb3ef9413fc33d987a8f4c59df9
#
_entry.id   0a24edb3ef9413fc33d987a8f4c59df9
#
_cell.length_a   1.000
_cell.length_b   1.000
_cell.length_c   1.000
_cell.angle_alpha   90.00
_cell.angle_beta   90.00
_cell.angle_gamma   90.00
#
_symmetry.space_group_name_H-M   'P 1'
#
loop_
_entity.id
_entity.type
_entity.pdbx_description
1 polymer ?
#
loop_
_entity_poly.entity_id
_entity_poly.type
_entity_poly.pdbx_seq_one_letter_code
_entity_poly.pdbx_strand_id
1 'polypeptide(L)'
;MAAETVVLHAGEFHHKRCFGPEAVNRGAVLLECEWDGGVFESGIMMGGIFRSGTFRGGTFWGGVFWDGVWTGGVWEAGFDRAGRYRPRTDVPAEIQGQALEPTP
;
A
#
# COMPACT_ATOMS: atom_id res chain seq x y z
N MET A 1 14.24 -3.36 14.94
CA MET A 1 12.90 -3.33 15.55
C MET A 1 11.93 -4.10 14.69
N ALA A 2 11.18 -4.96 15.29
CA ALA A 2 10.25 -5.77 14.54
C ALA A 2 9.07 -4.94 14.07
N ALA A 3 8.55 -5.28 12.91
CA ALA A 3 7.33 -4.68 12.41
C ALA A 3 6.15 -5.12 13.26
N GLU A 4 5.14 -4.28 13.33
CA GLU A 4 3.99 -4.54 14.18
C GLU A 4 2.98 -5.42 13.47
N THR A 5 2.40 -6.35 14.21
CA THR A 5 1.35 -7.21 13.71
C THR A 5 0.07 -6.80 14.41
N VAL A 6 -0.68 -5.89 13.80
CA VAL A 6 -1.83 -5.28 14.42
C VAL A 6 -2.94 -5.10 13.39
N VAL A 7 -4.14 -4.84 13.90
CA VAL A 7 -5.26 -4.44 13.06
C VAL A 7 -5.50 -2.96 13.31
N LEU A 8 -5.47 -2.18 12.23
CA LEU A 8 -5.69 -0.75 12.30
C LEU A 8 -7.10 -0.45 11.81
N HIS A 9 -7.72 0.55 12.41
CA HIS A 9 -9.12 0.84 12.14
C HIS A 9 -9.33 2.28 11.69
N ALA A 10 -10.47 2.54 11.11
CA ALA A 10 -10.84 3.88 10.70
C ALA A 10 -10.76 4.83 11.89
N GLY A 11 -10.26 6.01 11.62
CA GLY A 11 -10.07 7.00 12.66
C GLY A 11 -8.67 7.02 13.24
N GLU A 12 -7.89 5.97 12.99
CA GLU A 12 -6.51 5.95 13.47
C GLU A 12 -5.60 6.65 12.49
N PHE A 13 -4.55 7.21 13.03
CA PHE A 13 -3.55 7.91 12.23
C PHE A 13 -2.18 7.50 12.75
N HIS A 14 -1.34 7.01 11.85
CA HIS A 14 -0.02 6.53 12.22
C HIS A 14 1.03 7.21 11.38
N HIS A 15 2.18 7.47 11.98
CA HIS A 15 3.25 8.22 11.33
C HIS A 15 4.57 7.54 11.60
N LYS A 16 5.28 7.23 10.55
CA LYS A 16 6.65 6.69 10.61
C LYS A 16 6.73 5.41 11.42
N ARG A 17 5.82 4.48 11.15
CA ARG A 17 5.81 3.19 11.81
C ARG A 17 5.99 2.09 10.78
N CYS A 18 6.36 0.91 11.27
CA CYS A 18 6.52 -0.26 10.42
C CYS A 18 5.46 -1.28 10.79
N PHE A 19 4.79 -1.82 9.78
CA PHE A 19 3.73 -2.81 9.97
C PHE A 19 4.01 -4.04 9.13
N GLY A 20 3.61 -5.19 9.61
CA GLY A 20 3.72 -6.46 8.93
C GLY A 20 4.09 -7.53 9.92
N PRO A 21 4.25 -8.77 9.49
CA PRO A 21 3.81 -9.32 8.21
C PRO A 21 2.33 -9.67 8.19
N GLU A 22 1.67 -9.62 9.35
CA GLU A 22 0.26 -9.99 9.41
C GLU A 22 -0.62 -8.82 9.81
N ALA A 23 -0.12 -7.62 9.65
CA ALA A 23 -0.91 -6.45 9.95
C ALA A 23 -2.05 -6.31 8.95
N VAL A 24 -3.14 -5.71 9.40
CA VAL A 24 -4.30 -5.46 8.56
C VAL A 24 -4.71 -4.02 8.76
N ASN A 25 -4.86 -3.28 7.66
CA ASN A 25 -5.37 -1.91 7.76
C ASN A 25 -6.79 -1.87 7.26
N ARG A 26 -7.69 -1.44 8.15
CA ARG A 26 -9.11 -1.36 7.84
C ARG A 26 -9.61 0.07 7.96
N GLY A 27 -8.87 1.00 7.40
CA GLY A 27 -9.35 2.36 7.33
C GLY A 27 -8.45 3.43 7.90
N ALA A 28 -7.33 3.05 8.51
CA ALA A 28 -6.44 4.02 9.12
C ALA A 28 -5.66 4.79 8.05
N VAL A 29 -5.17 5.96 8.45
CA VAL A 29 -4.30 6.78 7.60
C VAL A 29 -2.87 6.54 8.04
N LEU A 30 -2.02 6.15 7.10
CA LEU A 30 -0.62 5.89 7.35
C LEU A 30 0.20 6.94 6.63
N LEU A 31 0.99 7.69 7.39
CA LEU A 31 1.81 8.75 6.83
C LEU A 31 3.27 8.34 6.97
N GLU A 32 3.93 8.17 5.85
CA GLU A 32 5.35 7.81 5.80
C GLU A 32 5.66 6.54 6.58
N CYS A 33 4.76 5.58 6.52
CA CYS A 33 4.95 4.31 7.20
C CYS A 33 5.52 3.28 6.25
N GLU A 34 6.04 2.19 6.80
CA GLU A 34 6.44 1.04 6.01
C GLU A 34 5.42 -0.07 6.21
N TRP A 35 5.02 -0.68 5.11
CA TRP A 35 4.08 -1.80 5.15
C TRP A 35 4.80 -3.01 4.58
N ASP A 36 4.93 -4.04 5.40
CA ASP A 36 5.79 -5.15 5.04
C ASP A 36 5.09 -6.46 5.30
N GLY A 37 4.20 -6.84 4.41
CA GLY A 37 3.65 -8.18 4.40
C GLY A 37 2.19 -8.34 4.71
N GLY A 38 1.54 -7.38 5.32
CA GLY A 38 0.15 -7.55 5.72
C GLY A 38 -0.84 -7.22 4.62
N VAL A 39 -2.10 -7.05 5.01
CA VAL A 39 -3.18 -6.76 4.08
C VAL A 39 -3.67 -5.34 4.32
N PHE A 40 -3.65 -4.54 3.27
CA PHE A 40 -4.16 -3.17 3.31
C PHE A 40 -5.55 -3.22 2.69
N GLU A 41 -6.58 -3.34 3.54
CA GLU A 41 -7.94 -3.51 3.05
C GLU A 41 -8.59 -2.21 2.67
N SER A 42 -8.31 -1.16 3.42
CA SER A 42 -8.84 0.16 3.14
C SER A 42 -8.03 1.17 3.93
N GLY A 43 -8.29 2.44 3.68
CA GLY A 43 -7.56 3.51 4.34
C GLY A 43 -6.71 4.26 3.35
N ILE A 44 -5.76 5.03 3.85
CA ILE A 44 -4.91 5.87 3.01
C ILE A 44 -3.47 5.64 3.38
N MET A 45 -2.65 5.38 2.37
CA MET A 45 -1.20 5.35 2.58
C MET A 45 -0.60 6.55 1.88
N MET A 46 -0.08 7.48 2.68
CA MET A 46 0.49 8.74 2.19
C MET A 46 1.98 8.74 2.41
N GLY A 47 2.73 8.61 1.34
CA GLY A 47 4.17 8.52 1.47
C GLY A 47 4.58 7.15 2.00
N GLY A 48 5.84 6.98 2.31
CA GLY A 48 6.33 5.73 2.86
C GLY A 48 6.56 4.67 1.80
N ILE A 49 6.65 3.43 2.25
CA ILE A 49 7.00 2.33 1.37
C ILE A 49 6.07 1.15 1.62
N PHE A 50 5.46 0.66 0.56
CA PHE A 50 4.72 -0.61 0.58
C PHE A 50 5.67 -1.67 0.07
N ARG A 51 6.32 -2.39 1.00
CA ARG A 51 7.37 -3.33 0.63
C ARG A 51 6.83 -4.65 0.14
N SER A 52 5.75 -5.11 0.74
CA SER A 52 5.16 -6.39 0.35
C SER A 52 3.80 -6.48 0.99
N GLY A 53 3.02 -7.48 0.59
CA GLY A 53 1.70 -7.69 1.11
C GLY A 53 0.67 -7.48 0.04
N THR A 54 -0.58 -7.28 0.46
CA THR A 54 -1.69 -7.17 -0.46
C THR A 54 -2.39 -5.83 -0.26
N PHE A 55 -2.52 -5.05 -1.33
CA PHE A 55 -3.26 -3.79 -1.30
C PHE A 55 -4.61 -4.05 -1.97
N ARG A 56 -5.65 -4.15 -1.14
CA ARG A 56 -6.97 -4.56 -1.62
C ARG A 56 -7.94 -3.41 -1.79
N GLY A 57 -7.69 -2.30 -1.15
CA GLY A 57 -8.58 -1.15 -1.26
C GLY A 57 -7.96 0.04 -0.60
N GLY A 58 -8.64 1.17 -0.69
CA GLY A 58 -8.13 2.39 -0.14
C GLY A 58 -7.38 3.21 -1.16
N THR A 59 -6.53 4.11 -0.68
CA THR A 59 -5.82 5.05 -1.54
C THR A 59 -4.33 4.98 -1.29
N PHE A 60 -3.57 4.86 -2.35
CA PHE A 60 -2.11 4.92 -2.30
C PHE A 60 -1.68 6.26 -2.88
N TRP A 61 -1.03 7.06 -2.07
CA TRP A 61 -0.75 8.44 -2.44
C TRP A 61 0.69 8.82 -2.07
N GLY A 62 1.56 8.87 -3.05
CA GLY A 62 2.86 9.50 -2.90
C GLY A 62 4.00 8.62 -2.45
N GLY A 63 3.76 7.40 -2.05
CA GLY A 63 4.83 6.54 -1.58
C GLY A 63 5.43 5.69 -2.67
N VAL A 64 6.19 4.69 -2.24
CA VAL A 64 6.82 3.74 -3.16
C VAL A 64 6.13 2.39 -2.99
N PHE A 65 5.61 1.85 -4.08
CA PHE A 65 5.06 0.50 -4.08
C PHE A 65 6.18 -0.41 -4.56
N TRP A 66 6.87 -1.03 -3.60
CA TRP A 66 8.07 -1.79 -3.92
C TRP A 66 7.74 -3.16 -4.47
N ASP A 67 6.82 -3.85 -3.80
CA ASP A 67 6.46 -5.20 -4.19
C ASP A 67 5.12 -5.52 -3.58
N GLY A 68 4.53 -6.63 -3.99
CA GLY A 68 3.27 -7.07 -3.42
C GLY A 68 2.23 -7.23 -4.49
N VAL A 69 0.99 -7.39 -4.03
CA VAL A 69 -0.14 -7.70 -4.89
C VAL A 69 -1.15 -6.57 -4.77
N TRP A 70 -1.57 -6.04 -5.91
CA TRP A 70 -2.56 -4.96 -5.96
C TRP A 70 -3.86 -5.51 -6.51
N THR A 71 -4.89 -5.63 -5.67
CA THR A 71 -6.16 -6.16 -6.12
C THR A 71 -7.26 -5.12 -6.22
N GLY A 72 -7.05 -3.94 -5.72
CA GLY A 72 -8.08 -2.90 -5.82
C GLY A 72 -7.63 -1.64 -5.13
N GLY A 73 -8.46 -0.63 -5.22
CA GLY A 73 -8.17 0.65 -4.61
C GLY A 73 -7.80 1.69 -5.63
N VAL A 74 -7.40 2.85 -5.15
CA VAL A 74 -7.10 4.00 -5.99
C VAL A 74 -5.63 4.32 -5.90
N TRP A 75 -4.99 4.42 -7.03
CA TRP A 75 -3.61 4.89 -7.13
C TRP A 75 -3.66 6.37 -7.47
N GLU A 76 -3.47 7.22 -6.47
CA GLU A 76 -3.50 8.65 -6.72
C GLU A 76 -2.19 9.14 -7.32
N ALA A 77 -1.08 8.69 -6.74
CA ALA A 77 0.23 9.02 -7.24
C ALA A 77 1.24 8.23 -6.44
N GLY A 78 2.42 8.03 -6.99
CA GLY A 78 3.45 7.35 -6.25
C GLY A 78 4.55 6.90 -7.17
N PHE A 79 5.43 6.05 -6.66
CA PHE A 79 6.59 5.58 -7.38
C PHE A 79 6.57 4.06 -7.44
N ASP A 80 6.98 3.52 -8.58
CA ASP A 80 7.12 2.07 -8.70
C ASP A 80 8.48 1.65 -8.15
N ARG A 81 8.77 0.34 -8.18
CA ARG A 81 10.01 -0.14 -7.60
C ARG A 81 11.25 0.31 -8.37
N ALA A 82 11.07 0.78 -9.59
CA ALA A 82 12.18 1.30 -10.37
C ALA A 82 12.43 2.77 -10.07
N GLY A 83 11.63 3.37 -9.18
CA GLY A 83 11.80 4.76 -8.83
C GLY A 83 11.13 5.72 -9.76
N ARG A 84 10.28 5.24 -10.66
CA ARG A 84 9.60 6.11 -11.60
C ARG A 84 8.29 6.60 -11.03
N TYR A 85 8.01 7.87 -11.23
CA TYR A 85 6.76 8.46 -10.80
C TYR A 85 5.62 7.94 -11.68
N ARG A 86 4.55 7.54 -11.01
CA ARG A 86 3.35 7.08 -11.70
C ARG A 86 2.18 7.94 -11.26
N PRO A 87 1.55 8.63 -12.19
CA PRO A 87 0.43 9.49 -11.81
C PRO A 87 -0.83 8.68 -11.54
N ARG A 88 -1.84 9.40 -11.14
CA ARG A 88 -3.13 8.84 -10.85
C ARG A 88 -3.62 7.91 -11.96
N THR A 89 -4.24 6.84 -11.57
CA THR A 89 -4.83 5.84 -12.44
C THR A 89 -3.84 5.04 -13.25
N ASP A 90 -2.55 5.23 -13.00
CA ASP A 90 -1.52 4.56 -13.77
C ASP A 90 -0.82 3.55 -12.88
N VAL A 91 -1.55 2.55 -12.42
CA VAL A 91 -0.97 1.51 -11.56
C VAL A 91 0.15 0.84 -12.34
N PRO A 92 1.33 0.72 -11.76
CA PRO A 92 2.46 0.14 -12.47
C PRO A 92 2.15 -1.24 -13.02
N ALA A 93 2.56 -1.48 -14.25
CA ALA A 93 2.24 -2.72 -14.92
C ALA A 93 2.80 -3.93 -14.20
N GLU A 94 3.95 -3.77 -13.56
CA GLU A 94 4.56 -4.91 -12.90
C GLU A 94 3.79 -5.38 -11.69
N ILE A 95 2.87 -4.58 -11.16
CA ILE A 95 2.03 -5.05 -10.06
C ILE A 95 0.60 -5.30 -10.49
N GLN A 96 0.16 -4.71 -11.58
CA GLN A 96 -1.19 -4.97 -12.08
C GLN A 96 -1.40 -6.43 -12.40
N GLY A 97 -0.45 -6.99 -13.09
CA GLY A 97 -0.62 -8.35 -13.58
C GLY A 97 -0.53 -9.40 -12.53
N GLN A 98 -0.11 -9.04 -11.35
CA GLN A 98 0.04 -10.03 -10.31
C GLN A 98 -1.28 -10.37 -9.65
N ALA A 99 -2.17 -9.43 -9.62
CA ALA A 99 -3.32 -9.58 -8.77
C ALA A 99 -4.60 -9.60 -9.52
N LEU A 100 -4.73 -8.72 -10.47
CA LEU A 100 -5.97 -8.64 -11.19
C LEU A 100 -5.80 -9.30 -12.49
N GLU A 101 -6.83 -9.93 -12.90
CA GLU A 101 -6.86 -10.35 -14.24
C GLU A 101 -6.76 -9.15 -15.09
N PRO A 102 -5.78 -9.08 -15.93
CA PRO A 102 -5.69 -7.93 -16.80
C PRO A 102 -6.96 -7.89 -17.59
N THR A 103 -7.58 -6.81 -17.49
CA THR A 103 -8.74 -6.63 -18.29
C THR A 103 -8.30 -6.35 -19.67
N PRO A 104 -8.78 -7.07 -20.60
CA PRO A 104 -8.39 -6.86 -21.98
C PRO A 104 -8.72 -5.45 -22.42
#